data_3ba17cefe166dea1a075b6d2392e3eb5
#
_entry.id   3ba17cefe166dea1a075b6d2392e3eb5
#
_cell.length_a   1.000
_cell.length_b   1.000
_cell.length_c   1.000
_cell.angle_alpha   90.00
_cell.angle_beta   90.00
_cell.angle_gamma   90.00
#
_symmetry.space_group_name_H-M   'P 1'
#
loop_
_entity.id
_entity.type
_entity.pdbx_description
1 polymer ?
#
loop_
_entity_poly.entity_id
_entity_poly.type
_entity_poly.pdbx_seq_one_letter_code
_entity_poly.pdbx_strand_id
1 'polypeptide(L)'
;AYTGRGDLEHLDEALVAGLDAGMTVNEIKEILVQAYAYVGFPRSLLALQTFMTLLDERKAAGINDTIGKEATPVPDMDDTTKYALGKKNLAELSGVPADAPASGYAVFAPVIDKFLKEHLFADIFDRDILSWQARELATVSVITGVGGVEPMATAHMGICLHQGLPPDQLSALLNIIEINLGPEYTMPLRPVVE
;
A
#
# COMPACT_ATOMS: atom_id res chain seq x y z
N ALA A 1 8.42 2.00 -0.18
CA ALA A 1 9.19 2.81 0.78
C ALA A 1 9.72 4.10 0.11
N TYR A 2 10.44 4.01 -0.99
CA TYR A 2 10.98 5.19 -1.70
C TYR A 2 9.90 6.16 -2.18
N THR A 3 8.74 5.68 -2.63
CA THR A 3 7.58 6.53 -2.92
C THR A 3 7.13 7.31 -1.68
N GLY A 4 7.09 6.65 -0.52
CA GLY A 4 6.78 7.27 0.77
C GLY A 4 7.76 8.38 1.13
N ARG A 5 9.04 8.16 0.90
CA ARG A 5 10.12 9.14 1.13
C ARG A 5 10.15 10.26 0.07
N GLY A 6 9.66 10.00 -1.15
CA GLY A 6 9.77 10.90 -2.30
C GLY A 6 11.14 10.84 -2.97
N ASP A 7 11.84 9.74 -2.82
CA ASP A 7 13.16 9.46 -3.37
C ASP A 7 13.00 8.76 -4.73
N LEU A 8 12.98 9.55 -5.80
CA LEU A 8 12.68 9.04 -7.14
C LEU A 8 13.85 8.31 -7.78
N GLU A 9 15.10 8.65 -7.43
CA GLU A 9 16.29 7.99 -7.96
C GLU A 9 16.35 6.52 -7.51
N HIS A 10 16.29 6.28 -6.20
CA HIS A 10 16.26 4.92 -5.68
C HIS A 10 14.94 4.19 -5.97
N LEU A 11 13.82 4.93 -6.18
CA LEU A 11 12.59 4.32 -6.65
C LEU A 11 12.78 3.70 -8.03
N ASP A 12 13.45 4.38 -8.96
CA ASP A 12 13.72 3.87 -10.30
C ASP A 12 14.48 2.55 -10.25
N GLU A 13 15.57 2.49 -9.48
CA GLU A 13 16.33 1.26 -9.25
C GLU A 13 15.48 0.13 -8.65
N ALA A 14 14.62 0.45 -7.69
CA ALA A 14 13.73 -0.53 -7.06
C ALA A 14 12.64 -1.03 -8.02
N LEU A 15 12.17 -0.19 -8.94
CA LEU A 15 11.22 -0.57 -9.97
C LEU A 15 11.85 -1.54 -10.98
N VAL A 16 13.10 -1.29 -11.40
CA VAL A 16 13.89 -2.22 -12.22
C VAL A 16 13.99 -3.57 -11.51
N ALA A 17 14.44 -3.56 -10.25
CA ALA A 17 14.59 -4.79 -9.47
C ALA A 17 13.26 -5.56 -9.30
N GLY A 18 12.14 -4.86 -9.15
CA GLY A 18 10.80 -5.46 -9.07
C GLY A 18 10.39 -6.15 -10.37
N LEU A 19 10.58 -5.49 -11.52
CA LEU A 19 10.30 -6.08 -12.83
C LEU A 19 11.20 -7.29 -13.10
N ASP A 20 12.49 -7.19 -12.80
CA ASP A 20 13.46 -8.26 -13.00
C ASP A 20 13.21 -9.46 -12.06
N ALA A 21 12.61 -9.22 -10.89
CA ALA A 21 12.15 -10.26 -9.97
C ALA A 21 10.81 -10.90 -10.40
N GLY A 22 10.19 -10.43 -11.48
CA GLY A 22 8.99 -11.01 -12.06
C GLY A 22 7.68 -10.33 -11.66
N MET A 23 7.72 -9.18 -11.01
CA MET A 23 6.52 -8.37 -10.82
C MET A 23 5.99 -7.89 -12.18
N THR A 24 4.69 -7.87 -12.31
CA THR A 24 4.05 -7.37 -13.53
C THR A 24 3.90 -5.84 -13.49
N VAL A 25 3.79 -5.25 -14.67
CA VAL A 25 3.56 -3.79 -14.80
C VAL A 25 2.30 -3.37 -14.05
N ASN A 26 1.23 -4.15 -14.12
CA ASN A 26 -0.03 -3.82 -13.47
C ASN A 26 0.02 -3.96 -11.94
N GLU A 27 0.78 -4.92 -11.40
CA GLU A 27 1.01 -5.01 -9.95
C GLU A 27 1.76 -3.78 -9.42
N ILE A 28 2.82 -3.35 -10.11
CA ILE A 28 3.57 -2.16 -9.73
C ILE A 28 2.70 -0.90 -9.83
N LYS A 29 1.96 -0.73 -10.92
CA LYS A 29 0.99 0.38 -11.06
C LYS A 29 0.02 0.41 -9.89
N GLU A 30 -0.51 -0.75 -9.51
CA GLU A 30 -1.49 -0.86 -8.44
C GLU A 30 -0.92 -0.42 -7.09
N ILE A 31 0.34 -0.78 -6.79
CA ILE A 31 1.06 -0.32 -5.60
C ILE A 31 1.23 1.21 -5.62
N LEU A 32 1.66 1.77 -6.75
CA LEU A 32 1.90 3.21 -6.88
C LEU A 32 0.58 4.02 -6.83
N VAL A 33 -0.50 3.49 -7.39
CA VAL A 33 -1.85 4.05 -7.27
C VAL A 33 -2.31 4.02 -5.83
N GLN A 34 -2.24 2.87 -5.15
CA GLN A 34 -2.65 2.77 -3.74
C GLN A 34 -1.86 3.74 -2.85
N ALA A 35 -0.58 3.97 -3.15
CA ALA A 35 0.29 4.83 -2.36
C ALA A 35 -0.29 6.24 -2.16
N TYR A 36 -1.08 6.78 -3.11
CA TYR A 36 -1.62 8.13 -2.97
C TYR A 36 -2.48 8.32 -1.72
N ALA A 37 -3.14 7.27 -1.23
CA ALA A 37 -3.94 7.32 0.00
C ALA A 37 -3.10 7.63 1.26
N TYR A 38 -1.80 7.37 1.19
CA TYR A 38 -0.86 7.54 2.31
C TYR A 38 0.11 8.71 2.12
N VAL A 39 0.44 9.04 0.88
CA VAL A 39 1.47 10.05 0.54
C VAL A 39 0.94 11.23 -0.29
N GLY A 40 -0.37 11.24 -0.56
CA GLY A 40 -1.02 12.22 -1.41
C GLY A 40 -0.72 12.03 -2.90
N PHE A 41 -1.51 12.68 -3.74
CA PHE A 41 -1.35 12.66 -5.19
C PHE A 41 0.06 13.06 -5.66
N PRO A 42 0.73 14.11 -5.12
CA PRO A 42 2.01 14.54 -5.68
C PRO A 42 3.06 13.43 -5.73
N ARG A 43 3.28 12.71 -4.64
CA ARG A 43 4.28 11.64 -4.59
C ARG A 43 3.87 10.42 -5.43
N SER A 44 2.59 10.05 -5.41
CA SER A 44 2.09 8.94 -6.22
C SER A 44 2.19 9.25 -7.72
N LEU A 45 1.81 10.45 -8.15
CA LEU A 45 1.90 10.85 -9.56
C LEU A 45 3.34 10.92 -10.06
N LEU A 46 4.27 11.46 -9.26
CA LEU A 46 5.69 11.45 -9.61
C LEU A 46 6.24 10.03 -9.72
N ALA A 47 5.88 9.14 -8.80
CA ALA A 47 6.28 7.74 -8.87
C ALA A 47 5.72 7.03 -10.11
N LEU A 48 4.47 7.30 -10.50
CA LEU A 48 3.88 6.79 -11.73
C LEU A 48 4.58 7.35 -12.99
N GLN A 49 4.99 8.62 -12.97
CA GLN A 49 5.75 9.23 -14.07
C GLN A 49 7.14 8.60 -14.19
N THR A 50 7.84 8.38 -13.08
CA THR A 50 9.11 7.66 -13.04
C THR A 50 8.95 6.27 -13.66
N PHE A 51 7.93 5.53 -13.23
CA PHE A 51 7.66 4.19 -13.77
C PHE A 51 7.33 4.19 -15.27
N MET A 52 6.59 5.18 -15.73
CA MET A 52 6.26 5.36 -17.14
C MET A 52 7.53 5.57 -18.00
N THR A 53 8.42 6.45 -17.55
CA THR A 53 9.70 6.71 -18.21
C THR A 53 10.56 5.45 -18.25
N LEU A 54 10.69 4.73 -17.14
CA LEU A 54 11.42 3.47 -17.05
C LEU A 54 10.91 2.43 -18.05
N LEU A 55 9.59 2.26 -18.17
CA LEU A 55 9.01 1.30 -19.10
C LEU A 55 9.30 1.67 -20.57
N ASP A 56 9.29 2.96 -20.91
CA ASP A 56 9.65 3.43 -22.25
C ASP A 56 11.12 3.16 -22.56
N GLU A 57 12.03 3.39 -21.60
CA GLU A 57 13.46 3.11 -21.74
C GLU A 57 13.73 1.61 -21.88
N ARG A 58 13.13 0.77 -21.05
CA ARG A 58 13.23 -0.70 -21.14
C ARG A 58 12.72 -1.22 -22.48
N LYS A 59 11.59 -0.70 -22.94
CA LYS A 59 11.05 -1.05 -24.27
C LYS A 59 11.98 -0.62 -25.40
N ALA A 60 12.58 0.57 -25.33
CA ALA A 60 13.56 1.05 -26.30
C ALA A 60 14.83 0.19 -26.30
N ALA A 61 15.20 -0.39 -25.17
CA ALA A 61 16.29 -1.36 -25.03
C ALA A 61 15.92 -2.79 -25.48
N GLY A 62 14.69 -3.01 -25.98
CA GLY A 62 14.21 -4.31 -26.45
C GLY A 62 13.71 -5.25 -25.34
N ILE A 63 13.53 -4.75 -24.12
CA ILE A 63 12.99 -5.51 -23.00
C ILE A 63 11.46 -5.46 -23.07
N ASN A 64 10.83 -6.63 -22.94
CA ASN A 64 9.37 -6.75 -22.93
C ASN A 64 8.91 -7.19 -21.54
N ASP A 65 8.49 -6.23 -20.73
CA ASP A 65 7.97 -6.48 -19.39
C ASP A 65 6.55 -7.09 -19.46
N THR A 66 6.29 -8.03 -18.55
CA THR A 66 4.97 -8.67 -18.46
C THR A 66 3.95 -7.67 -17.95
N ILE A 67 2.89 -7.41 -18.72
CA ILE A 67 1.85 -6.45 -18.35
C ILE A 67 1.07 -6.92 -17.12
N GLY A 68 0.71 -8.20 -17.06
CA GLY A 68 -0.06 -8.76 -15.96
C GLY A 68 -1.58 -8.61 -16.15
N LYS A 69 -2.31 -9.02 -15.11
CA LYS A 69 -3.77 -8.99 -15.07
C LYS A 69 -4.29 -7.55 -15.05
N GLU A 70 -5.34 -7.27 -15.79
CA GLU A 70 -6.13 -6.04 -15.62
C GLU A 70 -7.10 -6.18 -14.45
N ALA A 71 -7.39 -5.07 -13.76
CA ALA A 71 -8.39 -5.08 -12.70
C ALA A 71 -9.77 -5.40 -13.26
N THR A 72 -10.52 -6.25 -12.57
CA THR A 72 -11.94 -6.41 -12.86
C THR A 72 -12.64 -5.07 -12.64
N PRO A 73 -13.46 -4.60 -13.60
CA PRO A 73 -14.22 -3.38 -13.41
C PRO A 73 -15.09 -3.45 -12.16
N VAL A 74 -14.96 -2.46 -11.29
CA VAL A 74 -15.82 -2.34 -10.12
C VAL A 74 -17.19 -1.84 -10.58
N PRO A 75 -18.31 -2.48 -10.20
CA PRO A 75 -19.64 -1.98 -10.53
C PRO A 75 -19.88 -0.57 -9.98
N ASP A 76 -20.63 0.23 -10.69
CA ASP A 76 -21.11 1.51 -10.15
C ASP A 76 -21.97 1.27 -8.91
N MET A 77 -21.60 1.91 -7.82
CA MET A 77 -22.28 1.83 -6.53
C MET A 77 -22.59 3.23 -6.02
N ASP A 78 -23.74 3.38 -5.38
CA ASP A 78 -24.03 4.59 -4.61
C ASP A 78 -23.18 4.68 -3.35
N ASP A 79 -23.10 5.87 -2.75
CA ASP A 79 -22.28 6.14 -1.57
C ASP A 79 -22.62 5.20 -0.40
N THR A 80 -23.90 4.88 -0.21
CA THR A 80 -24.36 4.00 0.88
C THR A 80 -23.81 2.58 0.70
N THR A 81 -23.85 2.06 -0.52
CA THR A 81 -23.34 0.74 -0.89
C THR A 81 -21.82 0.71 -0.76
N LYS A 82 -21.11 1.75 -1.24
CA LYS A 82 -19.66 1.88 -1.08
C LYS A 82 -19.25 1.92 0.38
N TYR A 83 -19.95 2.72 1.20
CA TYR A 83 -19.65 2.78 2.64
C TYR A 83 -19.81 1.43 3.33
N ALA A 84 -20.91 0.70 3.02
CA ALA A 84 -21.15 -0.62 3.58
C ALA A 84 -20.08 -1.64 3.15
N LEU A 85 -19.68 -1.62 1.87
CA LEU A 85 -18.62 -2.46 1.34
C LEU A 85 -17.29 -2.17 2.03
N GLY A 86 -16.87 -0.91 2.09
CA GLY A 86 -15.60 -0.52 2.72
C GLY A 86 -15.58 -0.79 4.22
N LYS A 87 -16.72 -0.63 4.91
CA LYS A 87 -16.86 -1.02 6.32
C LYS A 87 -16.67 -2.53 6.52
N LYS A 88 -17.24 -3.35 5.63
CA LYS A 88 -17.05 -4.80 5.63
C LYS A 88 -15.60 -5.17 5.36
N ASN A 89 -15.00 -4.62 4.28
CA ASN A 89 -13.62 -4.91 3.91
C ASN A 89 -12.64 -4.53 5.04
N LEU A 90 -12.83 -3.37 5.66
CA LEU A 90 -12.02 -2.95 6.81
C LEU A 90 -12.15 -3.91 7.99
N ALA A 91 -13.35 -4.38 8.29
CA ALA A 91 -13.57 -5.33 9.38
C ALA A 91 -12.88 -6.68 9.12
N GLU A 92 -13.01 -7.22 7.93
CA GLU A 92 -12.35 -8.47 7.52
C GLU A 92 -10.83 -8.31 7.48
N LEU A 93 -10.33 -7.16 6.99
CA LEU A 93 -8.92 -6.86 6.90
C LEU A 93 -8.26 -6.71 8.27
N SER A 94 -8.88 -5.96 9.17
CA SER A 94 -8.30 -5.61 10.48
C SER A 94 -8.68 -6.57 11.62
N GLY A 95 -9.70 -7.39 11.46
CA GLY A 95 -10.28 -8.21 12.53
C GLY A 95 -11.14 -7.42 13.53
N VAL A 96 -11.32 -6.12 13.33
CA VAL A 96 -12.19 -5.29 14.18
C VAL A 96 -13.64 -5.42 13.68
N PRO A 97 -14.60 -5.79 14.55
CA PRO A 97 -16.00 -5.94 14.14
C PRO A 97 -16.56 -4.70 13.44
N ALA A 98 -17.30 -4.92 12.36
CA ALA A 98 -17.89 -3.82 11.58
C ALA A 98 -18.83 -2.92 12.39
N ASP A 99 -19.48 -3.46 13.42
CA ASP A 99 -20.39 -2.75 14.31
C ASP A 99 -19.71 -2.16 15.56
N ALA A 100 -18.38 -2.25 15.66
CA ALA A 100 -17.63 -1.61 16.74
C ALA A 100 -17.94 -0.10 16.79
N PRO A 101 -18.15 0.47 17.99
CA PRO A 101 -18.42 1.89 18.14
C PRO A 101 -17.30 2.76 17.55
N ALA A 102 -17.69 3.81 16.82
CA ALA A 102 -16.72 4.79 16.35
C ALA A 102 -15.99 5.45 17.52
N SER A 103 -14.71 5.71 17.36
CA SER A 103 -13.86 6.33 18.38
C SER A 103 -12.81 7.25 17.75
N GLY A 104 -12.12 8.03 18.58
CA GLY A 104 -11.02 8.88 18.13
C GLY A 104 -11.41 9.82 16.99
N TYR A 105 -10.61 9.82 15.92
CA TYR A 105 -10.82 10.69 14.76
C TYR A 105 -12.17 10.45 14.06
N ALA A 106 -12.70 9.25 14.08
CA ALA A 106 -13.98 8.93 13.45
C ALA A 106 -15.17 9.61 14.14
N VAL A 107 -15.07 9.88 15.44
CA VAL A 107 -16.05 10.69 16.20
C VAL A 107 -15.77 12.18 16.03
N PHE A 108 -14.50 12.58 16.07
CA PHE A 108 -14.10 13.99 15.99
C PHE A 108 -14.34 14.59 14.60
N ALA A 109 -14.06 13.84 13.55
CA ALA A 109 -14.20 14.25 12.16
C ALA A 109 -14.84 13.13 11.31
N PRO A 110 -16.17 12.91 11.40
CA PRO A 110 -16.82 11.75 10.77
C PRO A 110 -16.63 11.67 9.25
N VAL A 111 -16.39 12.80 8.59
CA VAL A 111 -16.16 12.83 7.15
C VAL A 111 -14.89 12.06 6.73
N ILE A 112 -13.84 12.06 7.56
CA ILE A 112 -12.62 11.30 7.22
C ILE A 112 -12.86 9.79 7.31
N ASP A 113 -13.69 9.34 8.25
CA ASP A 113 -14.09 7.96 8.38
C ASP A 113 -14.91 7.51 7.14
N LYS A 114 -15.77 8.39 6.64
CA LYS A 114 -16.53 8.17 5.41
C LYS A 114 -15.57 7.97 4.22
N PHE A 115 -14.64 8.90 4.00
CA PHE A 115 -13.66 8.82 2.90
C PHE A 115 -12.79 7.56 3.02
N LEU A 116 -12.37 7.21 4.24
CA LEU A 116 -11.58 6.02 4.47
C LEU A 116 -12.32 4.76 4.02
N LYS A 117 -13.59 4.62 4.40
CA LYS A 117 -14.40 3.45 4.06
C LYS A 117 -14.81 3.42 2.60
N GLU A 118 -15.38 4.51 2.08
CA GLU A 118 -15.89 4.56 0.71
C GLU A 118 -14.78 4.51 -0.33
N HIS A 119 -13.67 5.18 -0.07
CA HIS A 119 -12.62 5.31 -1.06
C HIS A 119 -11.47 4.34 -0.86
N LEU A 120 -10.84 4.29 0.32
CA LEU A 120 -9.70 3.40 0.51
C LEU A 120 -10.15 1.93 0.53
N PHE A 121 -11.13 1.59 1.38
CA PHE A 121 -11.49 0.19 1.58
C PHE A 121 -12.54 -0.34 0.60
N ALA A 122 -13.31 0.51 -0.10
CA ALA A 122 -14.18 0.07 -1.19
C ALA A 122 -13.50 0.24 -2.55
N ASP A 123 -13.13 1.48 -2.96
CA ASP A 123 -12.64 1.69 -4.33
C ASP A 123 -11.25 1.08 -4.57
N ILE A 124 -10.35 1.08 -3.56
CA ILE A 124 -8.95 0.64 -3.75
C ILE A 124 -8.77 -0.81 -3.29
N PHE A 125 -9.14 -1.13 -2.05
CA PHE A 125 -8.88 -2.47 -1.49
C PHE A 125 -9.76 -3.56 -2.10
N ASP A 126 -10.86 -3.22 -2.75
CA ASP A 126 -11.72 -4.17 -3.48
C ASP A 126 -11.17 -4.54 -4.87
N ARG A 127 -10.16 -3.82 -5.37
CA ARG A 127 -9.52 -4.12 -6.66
C ARG A 127 -8.70 -5.39 -6.57
N ASP A 128 -8.84 -6.28 -7.54
CA ASP A 128 -8.37 -7.66 -7.52
C ASP A 128 -6.98 -7.91 -8.16
N ILE A 129 -6.18 -6.84 -8.41
CA ILE A 129 -4.80 -6.98 -8.91
C ILE A 129 -3.88 -7.54 -7.83
N LEU A 130 -3.99 -7.04 -6.59
CA LEU A 130 -3.19 -7.46 -5.47
C LEU A 130 -4.07 -8.14 -4.41
N SER A 131 -3.54 -9.16 -3.76
CA SER A 131 -4.15 -9.69 -2.54
C SER A 131 -4.10 -8.65 -1.41
N TRP A 132 -4.97 -8.76 -0.41
CA TRP A 132 -4.94 -7.88 0.76
C TRP A 132 -3.60 -7.95 1.51
N GLN A 133 -2.97 -9.13 1.58
CA GLN A 133 -1.63 -9.28 2.13
C GLN A 133 -0.59 -8.46 1.36
N ALA A 134 -0.60 -8.51 0.03
CA ALA A 134 0.31 -7.72 -0.80
C ALA A 134 0.04 -6.21 -0.66
N ARG A 135 -1.23 -5.80 -0.56
CA ARG A 135 -1.62 -4.41 -0.30
C ARG A 135 -1.10 -3.93 1.04
N GLU A 136 -1.21 -4.73 2.09
CA GLU A 136 -0.73 -4.36 3.42
C GLU A 136 0.80 -4.30 3.49
N LEU A 137 1.53 -5.21 2.83
CA LEU A 137 2.99 -5.11 2.70
C LEU A 137 3.41 -3.82 1.98
N ALA A 138 2.71 -3.45 0.91
CA ALA A 138 2.92 -2.18 0.22
C ALA A 138 2.61 -0.99 1.13
N THR A 139 1.51 -1.04 1.87
CA THR A 139 1.10 -0.01 2.84
C THR A 139 2.14 0.20 3.92
N VAL A 140 2.57 -0.88 4.60
CA VAL A 140 3.64 -0.81 5.62
C VAL A 140 4.90 -0.18 5.03
N SER A 141 5.31 -0.62 3.84
CA SER A 141 6.51 -0.10 3.18
C SER A 141 6.39 1.41 2.87
N VAL A 142 5.25 1.85 2.35
CA VAL A 142 5.00 3.28 2.02
C VAL A 142 4.99 4.13 3.28
N ILE A 143 4.23 3.73 4.31
CA ILE A 143 4.08 4.47 5.57
C ILE A 143 5.43 4.55 6.29
N THR A 144 6.19 3.47 6.35
CA THR A 144 7.54 3.47 6.93
C THR A 144 8.43 4.47 6.22
N GLY A 145 8.38 4.54 4.88
CA GLY A 145 9.15 5.52 4.11
C GLY A 145 8.71 6.98 4.33
N VAL A 146 7.46 7.23 4.74
CA VAL A 146 6.98 8.59 5.11
C VAL A 146 7.72 9.09 6.35
N GLY A 147 7.86 8.24 7.37
CA GLY A 147 8.43 8.60 8.67
C GLY A 147 7.51 9.52 9.50
N GLY A 148 7.64 9.46 10.82
CA GLY A 148 6.84 10.29 11.73
C GLY A 148 5.37 9.87 11.86
N VAL A 149 5.02 8.70 11.35
CA VAL A 149 3.67 8.09 11.38
C VAL A 149 3.71 6.65 11.92
N GLU A 150 4.63 6.37 12.82
CA GLU A 150 4.90 5.04 13.38
C GLU A 150 3.65 4.35 13.95
N PRO A 151 2.70 5.05 14.63
CA PRO A 151 1.47 4.41 15.10
C PRO A 151 0.63 3.81 13.96
N MET A 152 0.66 4.43 12.77
CA MET A 152 -0.05 3.93 11.60
C MET A 152 0.67 2.71 11.03
N ALA A 153 2.00 2.76 10.90
CA ALA A 153 2.80 1.64 10.45
C ALA A 153 2.63 0.41 11.38
N THR A 154 2.65 0.63 12.70
CA THR A 154 2.39 -0.41 13.70
C THR A 154 1.01 -1.03 13.55
N ALA A 155 -0.03 -0.22 13.34
CA ALA A 155 -1.39 -0.72 13.13
C ALA A 155 -1.47 -1.60 11.87
N HIS A 156 -0.87 -1.17 10.75
CA HIS A 156 -0.85 -1.94 9.50
C HIS A 156 0.00 -3.22 9.61
N MET A 157 1.07 -3.23 10.40
CA MET A 157 1.79 -4.48 10.70
C MET A 157 0.91 -5.46 11.49
N GLY A 158 0.10 -4.97 12.44
CA GLY A 158 -0.92 -5.79 13.11
C GLY A 158 -1.93 -6.38 12.15
N ILE A 159 -2.36 -5.61 11.15
CA ILE A 159 -3.23 -6.10 10.07
C ILE A 159 -2.52 -7.18 9.24
N CYS A 160 -1.25 -7.00 8.90
CA CYS A 160 -0.47 -8.03 8.20
C CYS A 160 -0.49 -9.36 8.96
N LEU A 161 -0.26 -9.34 10.26
CA LEU A 161 -0.32 -10.54 11.12
C LEU A 161 -1.73 -11.14 11.14
N HIS A 162 -2.77 -10.31 11.26
CA HIS A 162 -4.17 -10.74 11.21
C HIS A 162 -4.52 -11.42 9.88
N GLN A 163 -3.98 -10.92 8.77
CA GLN A 163 -4.13 -11.49 7.43
C GLN A 163 -3.28 -12.75 7.20
N GLY A 164 -2.58 -13.23 8.23
CA GLY A 164 -1.82 -14.47 8.19
C GLY A 164 -0.41 -14.36 7.61
N LEU A 165 0.13 -13.15 7.49
CA LEU A 165 1.54 -12.95 7.17
C LEU A 165 2.38 -13.39 8.37
N PRO A 166 3.34 -14.32 8.21
CA PRO A 166 4.16 -14.78 9.31
C PRO A 166 5.09 -13.67 9.84
N PRO A 167 5.39 -13.62 11.16
CA PRO A 167 6.28 -12.62 11.75
C PRO A 167 7.67 -12.57 11.10
N ASP A 168 8.21 -13.72 10.66
CA ASP A 168 9.50 -13.80 9.99
C ASP A 168 9.50 -13.09 8.61
N GLN A 169 8.40 -13.14 7.87
CA GLN A 169 8.27 -12.38 6.63
C GLN A 169 8.22 -10.86 6.89
N LEU A 170 7.52 -10.43 7.92
CA LEU A 170 7.51 -9.02 8.31
C LEU A 170 8.87 -8.57 8.83
N SER A 171 9.58 -9.42 9.58
CA SER A 171 10.96 -9.17 9.98
C SER A 171 11.89 -9.03 8.78
N ALA A 172 11.73 -9.89 7.75
CA ALA A 172 12.47 -9.78 6.50
C ALA A 172 12.16 -8.47 5.76
N LEU A 173 10.91 -8.04 5.70
CA LEU A 173 10.52 -6.75 5.15
C LEU A 173 11.20 -5.60 5.88
N LEU A 174 11.18 -5.60 7.22
CA LEU A 174 11.85 -4.56 8.02
C LEU A 174 13.36 -4.56 7.76
N ASN A 175 14.00 -5.72 7.63
CA ASN A 175 15.43 -5.80 7.28
C ASN A 175 15.72 -5.17 5.92
N ILE A 176 14.90 -5.42 4.92
CA ILE A 176 15.03 -4.81 3.59
C ILE A 176 14.88 -3.29 3.69
N ILE A 177 13.87 -2.80 4.42
CA ILE A 177 13.66 -1.36 4.61
C ILE A 177 14.84 -0.73 5.35
N GLU A 178 15.35 -1.38 6.39
CA GLU A 178 16.49 -0.90 7.19
C GLU A 178 17.76 -0.77 6.36
N ILE A 179 18.07 -1.76 5.53
CA ILE A 179 19.23 -1.73 4.62
C ILE A 179 19.14 -0.54 3.64
N ASN A 180 17.95 -0.21 3.19
CA ASN A 180 17.72 0.79 2.16
C ASN A 180 17.46 2.21 2.69
N LEU A 181 16.83 2.35 3.85
CA LEU A 181 16.44 3.66 4.40
C LEU A 181 17.17 4.04 5.68
N GLY A 182 17.63 3.06 6.45
CA GLY A 182 18.25 3.26 7.75
C GLY A 182 17.45 2.66 8.92
N PRO A 183 18.12 2.39 10.05
CA PRO A 183 17.50 1.74 11.20
C PRO A 183 16.45 2.60 11.90
N GLU A 184 16.53 3.92 11.80
CA GLU A 184 15.57 4.84 12.39
C GLU A 184 14.14 4.65 11.88
N TYR A 185 13.98 4.13 10.65
CA TYR A 185 12.67 3.86 10.05
C TYR A 185 12.02 2.57 10.56
N THR A 186 12.83 1.60 10.99
CA THR A 186 12.34 0.25 11.35
C THR A 186 12.35 -0.03 12.83
N MET A 187 13.25 0.62 13.59
CA MET A 187 13.41 0.38 15.02
C MET A 187 12.10 0.52 15.83
N PRO A 188 11.20 1.50 15.55
CA PRO A 188 9.92 1.60 16.27
C PRO A 188 8.95 0.45 15.97
N LEU A 189 9.16 -0.26 14.86
CA LEU A 189 8.25 -1.32 14.36
C LEU A 189 8.70 -2.72 14.78
N ARG A 190 9.97 -2.91 15.15
CA ARG A 190 10.54 -4.21 15.54
C ARG A 190 9.74 -4.93 16.64
N PRO A 191 9.26 -4.25 17.71
CA PRO A 191 8.50 -4.92 18.76
C PRO A 191 7.18 -5.59 18.31
N VAL A 192 6.69 -5.28 17.11
CA VAL A 192 5.46 -5.90 16.58
C VAL A 192 5.69 -7.35 16.14
N VAL A 193 6.93 -7.69 15.79
CA VAL A 193 7.32 -9.00 15.22
C VAL A 193 8.23 -9.83 16.15
N GLU A 194 8.60 -9.28 17.30
CA GLU A 194 9.35 -9.94 18.38
C GLU A 194 8.38 -10.62 19.37
#